data_4454915a667ca13e8a927e34c9df5b49
#
_entry.id   4454915a667ca13e8a927e34c9df5b49
#
_cell.length_a   1.000
_cell.length_b   1.000
_cell.length_c   1.000
_cell.angle_alpha   90.00
_cell.angle_beta   90.00
_cell.angle_gamma   90.00
#
_symmetry.space_group_name_H-M   'P 1'
#
loop_
_entity.id
_entity.type
_entity.pdbx_description
1 polymer ?
#
loop_
_entity_poly.entity_id
_entity_poly.type
_entity_poly.pdbx_seq_one_letter_code
_entity_poly.pdbx_strand_id
1 'polypeptide(L)'
;KSNVKHNLILDSAFKNYDFAYLKNRKYNLYLSKIIYYFHNFINPVVTIQKNCVNNNYSIKNKIKICFISKFLAIPHSVFKDRSGIIKNLDPAFYDIYIVTSNEYNHLQINSYWNKLKYIHYHTISFNQNNQNAIIQLLQSFKLNVLFFCEIGMCQTQYKIAFHRIAPIQINTFGHSDTSGL
;
A
#
# COMPACT_ATOMS: atom_id res chain seq x y z
N LYS A 1 11.94 25.89 2.02
CA LYS A 1 13.35 25.38 2.07
C LYS A 1 13.53 24.18 3.02
N SER A 2 12.65 24.00 4.05
CA SER A 2 12.73 22.86 4.98
C SER A 2 12.32 21.52 4.33
N ASN A 3 11.28 21.50 3.51
CA ASN A 3 10.74 20.28 2.91
C ASN A 3 11.71 19.57 1.95
N VAL A 4 12.60 20.30 1.27
CA VAL A 4 13.57 19.72 0.33
C VAL A 4 14.65 18.93 1.08
N LYS A 5 15.15 19.46 2.22
CA LYS A 5 16.16 18.77 3.05
C LYS A 5 15.61 17.47 3.65
N HIS A 6 14.36 17.47 4.08
CA HIS A 6 13.72 16.29 4.69
C HIS A 6 13.50 15.15 3.68
N ASN A 7 13.09 15.48 2.45
CA ASN A 7 12.97 14.49 1.39
C ASN A 7 14.32 13.86 1.02
N LEU A 8 15.41 14.65 1.01
CA LEU A 8 16.75 14.13 0.77
C LEU A 8 17.23 13.15 1.84
N ILE A 9 16.92 13.39 3.11
CA ILE A 9 17.25 12.47 4.22
C ILE A 9 16.46 11.16 4.08
N LEU A 10 15.16 11.25 3.79
CA LEU A 10 14.32 10.07 3.58
C LEU A 10 14.78 9.28 2.35
N ASP A 11 15.06 9.96 1.25
CA ASP A 11 15.54 9.30 0.02
C ASP A 11 16.92 8.65 0.22
N SER A 12 17.79 9.26 1.01
CA SER A 12 19.06 8.67 1.41
C SER A 12 18.88 7.45 2.32
N ALA A 13 17.94 7.52 3.27
CA ALA A 13 17.59 6.41 4.14
C ALA A 13 17.00 5.24 3.35
N PHE A 14 16.15 5.51 2.35
CA PHE A 14 15.59 4.49 1.47
C PHE A 14 16.63 3.86 0.56
N LYS A 15 17.59 4.63 0.01
CA LYS A 15 18.69 4.08 -0.77
C LYS A 15 19.59 3.17 0.07
N ASN A 16 19.84 3.55 1.33
CA ASN A 16 20.59 2.73 2.27
C ASN A 16 19.79 1.51 2.75
N TYR A 17 18.45 1.58 2.78
CA TYR A 17 17.59 0.46 3.09
C TYR A 17 17.73 -0.66 2.06
N ASP A 18 17.79 -0.33 0.77
CA ASP A 18 18.01 -1.31 -0.29
C ASP A 18 19.32 -2.10 -0.11
N PHE A 19 20.35 -1.47 0.48
CA PHE A 19 21.63 -2.13 0.81
C PHE A 19 21.61 -2.86 2.15
N ALA A 20 20.94 -2.33 3.15
CA ALA A 20 20.80 -2.95 4.48
C ALA A 20 19.96 -4.23 4.43
N TYR A 21 19.08 -4.30 3.48
CA TYR A 21 18.25 -5.42 3.12
C TYR A 21 19.00 -6.76 3.09
N LEU A 22 20.21 -6.77 2.60
CA LEU A 22 20.97 -8.00 2.37
C LEU A 22 21.66 -8.57 3.63
N LYS A 23 21.69 -7.90 4.80
CA LYS A 23 22.64 -8.28 5.86
C LYS A 23 22.12 -8.42 7.29
N ASN A 24 21.04 -7.77 7.72
CA ASN A 24 20.68 -7.86 9.14
C ASN A 24 19.25 -7.43 9.48
N ARG A 25 18.42 -8.38 9.92
CA ARG A 25 17.02 -8.15 10.34
C ARG A 25 16.89 -7.10 11.45
N LYS A 26 17.83 -7.06 12.41
CA LYS A 26 17.81 -6.05 13.47
C LYS A 26 18.05 -4.65 12.93
N TYR A 27 18.97 -4.52 11.99
CA TYR A 27 19.28 -3.24 11.36
C TYR A 27 18.08 -2.69 10.58
N ASN A 28 17.41 -3.54 9.81
CA ASN A 28 16.21 -3.15 9.06
C ASN A 28 15.08 -2.71 9.99
N LEU A 29 14.90 -3.37 11.13
CA LEU A 29 13.92 -2.97 12.13
C LEU A 29 14.23 -1.60 12.74
N TYR A 30 15.49 -1.33 13.06
CA TYR A 30 15.91 -0.01 13.56
C TYR A 30 15.73 1.08 12.52
N LEU A 31 16.15 0.83 11.28
CA LEU A 31 16.01 1.77 10.19
C LEU A 31 14.52 2.09 9.91
N SER A 32 13.68 1.08 9.90
CA SER A 32 12.23 1.28 9.73
C SER A 32 11.62 2.10 10.86
N LYS A 33 12.05 1.88 12.11
CA LYS A 33 11.63 2.71 13.24
C LYS A 33 12.10 4.16 13.09
N ILE A 34 13.34 4.38 12.67
CA ILE A 34 13.88 5.72 12.41
C ILE A 34 13.05 6.41 11.31
N ILE A 35 12.78 5.72 10.20
CA ILE A 35 11.97 6.23 9.10
C ILE A 35 10.55 6.55 9.60
N TYR A 36 9.94 5.68 10.40
CA TYR A 36 8.64 5.89 11.01
C TYR A 36 8.61 7.15 11.88
N TYR A 37 9.60 7.34 12.76
CA TYR A 37 9.68 8.53 13.60
C TYR A 37 9.87 9.79 12.77
N PHE A 38 10.76 9.79 11.80
CA PHE A 38 10.95 10.93 10.90
C PHE A 38 9.70 11.26 10.10
N HIS A 39 9.02 10.24 9.59
CA HIS A 39 7.78 10.45 8.82
C HIS A 39 6.69 11.08 9.68
N ASN A 40 6.49 10.61 10.89
CA ASN A 40 5.52 11.17 11.82
C ASN A 40 5.91 12.58 12.30
N PHE A 41 7.19 12.87 12.42
CA PHE A 41 7.68 14.21 12.78
C PHE A 41 7.46 15.22 11.65
N ILE A 42 7.63 14.81 10.40
CA ILE A 42 7.51 15.67 9.20
C ILE A 42 6.06 15.82 8.76
N ASN A 43 5.26 14.79 8.91
CA ASN A 43 3.83 14.78 8.58
C ASN A 43 2.99 14.41 9.81
N PRO A 44 2.79 15.34 10.75
CA PRO A 44 2.01 15.09 11.96
C PRO A 44 0.53 14.77 11.69
N VAL A 45 0.10 14.80 10.44
CA VAL A 45 -1.28 14.49 9.99
C VAL A 45 -1.55 12.98 9.87
N VAL A 46 -0.73 12.13 10.44
CA VAL A 46 -1.18 10.76 10.73
C VAL A 46 -2.11 10.85 11.95
N THR A 47 -3.22 11.48 11.75
CA THR A 47 -4.36 11.32 12.64
C THR A 47 -4.74 9.86 12.50
N ILE A 48 -4.34 9.06 13.48
CA ILE A 48 -5.00 7.78 13.73
C ILE A 48 -6.48 8.16 13.77
N GLN A 49 -7.21 7.79 12.72
CA GLN A 49 -8.65 7.96 12.75
C GLN A 49 -9.15 7.01 13.84
N LYS A 50 -9.21 7.53 15.09
CA LYS A 50 -9.79 6.82 16.25
C LYS A 50 -11.22 6.33 15.96
N ASN A 51 -11.84 6.86 14.91
CA ASN A 51 -13.18 6.50 14.46
C ASN A 51 -13.27 5.11 13.79
N CYS A 52 -12.15 4.44 13.53
CA CYS A 52 -12.19 3.11 12.93
C CYS A 52 -12.55 1.99 13.92
N VAL A 53 -12.50 2.25 15.24
CA VAL A 53 -12.70 1.20 16.26
C VAL A 53 -14.16 1.07 16.70
N ASN A 54 -15.02 2.05 16.43
CA ASN A 54 -16.40 2.08 16.91
C ASN A 54 -17.45 1.69 15.86
N ASN A 55 -17.06 1.12 14.75
CA ASN A 55 -18.06 0.55 13.85
C ASN A 55 -18.56 -0.75 14.44
N ASN A 56 -19.72 -0.71 15.06
CA ASN A 56 -20.56 -1.90 15.23
C ASN A 56 -20.65 -2.57 13.85
N TYR A 57 -19.91 -3.66 13.68
CA TYR A 57 -19.97 -4.47 12.48
C TYR A 57 -21.39 -5.03 12.35
N SER A 58 -22.26 -4.26 11.75
CA SER A 58 -23.52 -4.80 11.28
C SER A 58 -23.16 -5.78 10.17
N ILE A 59 -23.55 -7.03 10.34
CA ILE A 59 -23.42 -8.11 9.34
C ILE A 59 -24.02 -7.72 7.97
N LYS A 60 -24.73 -6.60 7.90
CA LYS A 60 -25.35 -6.06 6.68
C LYS A 60 -24.36 -5.37 5.73
N ASN A 61 -23.17 -4.98 6.17
CA ASN A 61 -22.23 -4.24 5.33
C ASN A 61 -21.06 -5.12 4.92
N LYS A 62 -20.78 -5.18 3.61
CA LYS A 62 -19.59 -5.86 3.08
C LYS A 62 -18.30 -5.27 3.66
N ILE A 63 -17.31 -6.13 3.83
CA ILE A 63 -15.96 -5.71 4.22
C ILE A 63 -15.28 -5.07 3.00
N LYS A 64 -14.91 -3.80 3.13
CA LYS A 64 -14.17 -3.07 2.10
C LYS A 64 -12.69 -3.41 2.21
N ILE A 65 -12.18 -4.12 1.23
CA ILE A 65 -10.78 -4.50 1.14
C ILE A 65 -10.13 -3.90 -0.11
N CYS A 66 -8.97 -3.26 0.05
CA CYS A 66 -8.20 -2.74 -1.07
C CYS A 66 -6.86 -3.46 -1.17
N PHE A 67 -6.52 -3.91 -2.37
CA PHE A 67 -5.20 -4.39 -2.73
C PHE A 67 -4.44 -3.29 -3.45
N ILE A 68 -3.36 -2.82 -2.83
CA ILE A 68 -2.48 -1.81 -3.42
C ILE A 68 -1.19 -2.45 -3.91
N SER A 69 -0.84 -2.18 -5.18
CA SER A 69 0.36 -2.71 -5.81
C SER A 69 0.77 -1.93 -7.05
N LYS A 70 2.06 -1.68 -7.21
CA LYS A 70 2.60 -1.16 -8.46
C LYS A 70 2.48 -2.17 -9.61
N PHE A 71 2.46 -3.47 -9.31
CA PHE A 71 2.66 -4.56 -10.26
C PHE A 71 1.39 -5.36 -10.61
N LEU A 72 0.21 -4.98 -10.12
CA LEU A 72 -1.05 -5.66 -10.49
C LEU A 72 -1.55 -5.34 -11.91
N ALA A 73 -0.91 -4.38 -12.60
CA ALA A 73 -1.23 -4.03 -13.99
C ALA A 73 -0.31 -4.69 -15.03
N ILE A 74 0.65 -5.52 -14.62
CA ILE A 74 1.64 -6.14 -15.50
C ILE A 74 1.81 -7.63 -15.22
N PRO A 75 2.34 -8.43 -16.17
CA PRO A 75 2.60 -9.86 -15.99
C PRO A 75 3.82 -10.08 -15.08
N HIS A 76 3.65 -9.81 -13.79
CA HIS A 76 4.64 -9.91 -12.74
C HIS A 76 4.30 -11.04 -11.77
N SER A 77 5.28 -11.51 -10.97
CA SER A 77 5.05 -12.52 -9.93
C SER A 77 3.95 -12.07 -8.94
N VAL A 78 3.96 -10.81 -8.53
CA VAL A 78 2.94 -10.22 -7.65
C VAL A 78 1.53 -10.38 -8.26
N PHE A 79 1.36 -10.11 -9.57
CA PHE A 79 0.07 -10.34 -10.23
C PHE A 79 -0.31 -11.82 -10.20
N LYS A 80 0.61 -12.73 -10.53
CA LYS A 80 0.35 -14.16 -10.52
C LYS A 80 -0.09 -14.67 -9.15
N ASP A 81 0.62 -14.25 -8.12
CA ASP A 81 0.37 -14.69 -6.74
C ASP A 81 -0.92 -14.10 -6.15
N ARG A 82 -1.22 -12.82 -6.44
CA ARG A 82 -2.33 -12.11 -5.81
C ARG A 82 -3.64 -12.19 -6.57
N SER A 83 -3.58 -12.33 -7.90
CA SER A 83 -4.80 -12.40 -8.72
C SER A 83 -5.69 -13.57 -8.34
N GLY A 84 -5.09 -14.72 -7.97
CA GLY A 84 -5.83 -15.88 -7.47
C GLY A 84 -6.58 -15.59 -6.17
N ILE A 85 -5.94 -14.91 -5.22
CA ILE A 85 -6.56 -14.50 -3.96
C ILE A 85 -7.70 -13.54 -4.23
N ILE A 86 -7.44 -12.48 -4.98
CA ILE A 86 -8.39 -11.40 -5.26
C ILE A 86 -9.65 -11.93 -5.94
N LYS A 87 -9.51 -12.74 -6.98
CA LYS A 87 -10.64 -13.25 -7.75
C LYS A 87 -11.50 -14.25 -6.98
N ASN A 88 -10.95 -14.92 -5.97
CA ASN A 88 -11.66 -15.93 -5.17
C ASN A 88 -12.28 -15.36 -3.88
N LEU A 89 -12.12 -14.06 -3.62
CA LEU A 89 -12.90 -13.40 -2.56
C LEU A 89 -14.37 -13.37 -2.97
N ASP A 90 -15.23 -13.80 -2.06
CA ASP A 90 -16.67 -13.83 -2.31
C ASP A 90 -17.25 -12.40 -2.34
N PRO A 91 -17.78 -11.93 -3.48
CA PRO A 91 -18.37 -10.59 -3.58
C PRO A 91 -19.63 -10.41 -2.75
N ALA A 92 -20.20 -11.47 -2.19
CA ALA A 92 -21.30 -11.34 -1.23
C ALA A 92 -20.83 -10.74 0.10
N PHE A 93 -19.59 -11.02 0.52
CA PHE A 93 -19.01 -10.56 1.78
C PHE A 93 -18.03 -9.40 1.62
N TYR A 94 -17.42 -9.26 0.44
CA TYR A 94 -16.34 -8.29 0.20
C TYR A 94 -16.72 -7.27 -0.88
N ASP A 95 -16.36 -6.02 -0.61
CA ASP A 95 -16.33 -4.93 -1.57
C ASP A 95 -14.86 -4.70 -1.93
N ILE A 96 -14.46 -5.11 -3.14
CA ILE A 96 -13.07 -5.32 -3.50
C ILE A 96 -12.54 -4.17 -4.34
N TYR A 97 -11.49 -3.53 -3.89
CA TYR A 97 -10.79 -2.45 -4.57
C TYR A 97 -9.39 -2.90 -4.99
N ILE A 98 -8.96 -2.46 -6.15
CA ILE A 98 -7.57 -2.57 -6.62
C ILE A 98 -7.08 -1.17 -6.96
N VAL A 99 -5.92 -0.80 -6.40
CA VAL A 99 -5.18 0.41 -6.77
C VAL A 99 -3.82 -0.01 -7.29
N THR A 100 -3.54 0.29 -8.56
CA THR A 100 -2.30 -0.13 -9.22
C THR A 100 -1.69 0.98 -10.09
N SER A 101 -0.47 0.76 -10.57
CA SER A 101 0.22 1.75 -11.41
C SER A 101 -0.39 1.85 -12.80
N ASN A 102 -0.52 3.08 -13.30
CA ASN A 102 -0.82 3.39 -14.70
C ASN A 102 0.43 3.55 -15.57
N GLU A 103 1.63 3.41 -14.99
CA GLU A 103 2.90 3.51 -15.72
C GLU A 103 3.09 2.37 -16.72
N TYR A 104 2.37 1.27 -16.49
CA TYR A 104 2.43 0.08 -17.34
C TYR A 104 1.04 -0.22 -17.91
N ASN A 105 0.82 0.13 -19.17
CA ASN A 105 -0.44 -0.13 -19.82
C ASN A 105 -0.46 -1.53 -20.49
N HIS A 106 -0.64 -2.57 -19.70
CA HIS A 106 -0.76 -3.92 -20.19
C HIS A 106 -2.23 -4.27 -20.49
N LEU A 107 -2.64 -4.14 -21.73
CA LEU A 107 -4.04 -4.26 -22.18
C LEU A 107 -4.73 -5.55 -21.71
N GLN A 108 -4.04 -6.69 -21.76
CA GLN A 108 -4.62 -7.98 -21.37
C GLN A 108 -4.94 -8.03 -19.86
N ILE A 109 -4.06 -7.49 -19.00
CA ILE A 109 -4.26 -7.49 -17.55
C ILE A 109 -5.32 -6.47 -17.17
N ASN A 110 -5.30 -5.28 -17.77
CA ASN A 110 -6.36 -4.31 -17.57
C ASN A 110 -7.73 -4.89 -17.99
N SER A 111 -7.79 -5.59 -19.12
CA SER A 111 -8.99 -6.30 -19.55
C SER A 111 -9.39 -7.42 -18.58
N TYR A 112 -8.44 -8.11 -17.97
CA TYR A 112 -8.71 -9.14 -16.97
C TYR A 112 -9.44 -8.54 -15.75
N TRP A 113 -8.93 -7.46 -15.16
CA TRP A 113 -9.58 -6.82 -14.02
C TRP A 113 -10.93 -6.20 -14.38
N ASN A 114 -11.03 -5.54 -15.52
CA ASN A 114 -12.26 -4.90 -15.97
C ASN A 114 -13.40 -5.89 -16.30
N LYS A 115 -13.09 -7.15 -16.60
CA LYS A 115 -14.09 -8.21 -16.77
C LYS A 115 -14.74 -8.63 -15.45
N LEU A 116 -14.04 -8.47 -14.32
CA LEU A 116 -14.54 -8.81 -13.00
C LEU A 116 -15.37 -7.64 -12.45
N LYS A 117 -16.64 -7.57 -12.83
CA LYS A 117 -17.54 -6.44 -12.54
C LYS A 117 -17.77 -6.13 -11.06
N TYR A 118 -17.39 -7.03 -10.18
CA TYR A 118 -17.46 -6.86 -8.73
C TYR A 118 -16.20 -6.23 -8.13
N ILE A 119 -15.20 -5.90 -8.96
CA ILE A 119 -13.95 -5.28 -8.53
C ILE A 119 -13.93 -3.81 -8.95
N HIS A 120 -13.66 -2.92 -8.01
CA HIS A 120 -13.39 -1.51 -8.26
C HIS A 120 -11.92 -1.32 -8.62
N TYR A 121 -11.63 -1.25 -9.91
CA TYR A 121 -10.27 -1.18 -10.44
C TYR A 121 -9.87 0.26 -10.72
N HIS A 122 -8.79 0.73 -10.06
CA HIS A 122 -8.25 2.07 -10.16
C HIS A 122 -6.77 2.04 -10.55
N THR A 123 -6.39 2.92 -11.47
CA THR A 123 -5.00 3.11 -11.86
C THR A 123 -4.53 4.53 -11.55
N ILE A 124 -3.34 4.65 -10.98
CA ILE A 124 -2.72 5.93 -10.61
C ILE A 124 -1.20 5.81 -10.71
N SER A 125 -0.48 6.88 -11.04
CA SER A 125 0.98 6.81 -11.07
C SER A 125 1.58 6.67 -9.67
N PHE A 126 2.49 5.70 -9.51
CA PHE A 126 3.20 5.40 -8.26
C PHE A 126 4.52 6.18 -8.13
N ASN A 127 4.58 7.37 -8.68
CA ASN A 127 5.71 8.27 -8.47
C ASN A 127 5.62 8.98 -7.11
N GLN A 128 6.74 9.57 -6.67
CA GLN A 128 6.82 10.22 -5.36
C GLN A 128 5.91 11.45 -5.25
N ASN A 129 5.66 12.15 -6.35
CA ASN A 129 4.83 13.35 -6.36
C ASN A 129 3.34 13.02 -6.17
N ASN A 130 2.92 11.80 -6.48
CA ASN A 130 1.53 11.34 -6.38
C ASN A 130 1.20 10.67 -5.04
N GLN A 131 2.13 10.58 -4.11
CA GLN A 131 1.89 9.93 -2.82
C GLN A 131 0.62 10.44 -2.12
N ASN A 132 0.46 11.76 -2.03
CA ASN A 132 -0.71 12.38 -1.40
C ASN A 132 -2.01 12.06 -2.15
N ALA A 133 -1.98 12.04 -3.48
CA ALA A 133 -3.15 11.69 -4.29
C ALA A 133 -3.55 10.22 -4.07
N ILE A 134 -2.59 9.30 -3.96
CA ILE A 134 -2.87 7.90 -3.63
C ILE A 134 -3.49 7.78 -2.23
N ILE A 135 -2.95 8.49 -1.23
CA ILE A 135 -3.49 8.49 0.14
C ILE A 135 -4.93 9.01 0.15
N GLN A 136 -5.21 10.14 -0.52
CA GLN A 136 -6.55 10.70 -0.61
C GLN A 136 -7.53 9.74 -1.30
N LEU A 137 -7.10 9.10 -2.38
CA LEU A 137 -7.90 8.08 -3.07
C LEU A 137 -8.25 6.92 -2.13
N LEU A 138 -7.26 6.37 -1.44
CA LEU A 138 -7.47 5.26 -0.51
C LEU A 138 -8.38 5.66 0.68
N GLN A 139 -8.23 6.87 1.21
CA GLN A 139 -9.08 7.39 2.28
C GLN A 139 -10.54 7.57 1.84
N SER A 140 -10.77 7.96 0.58
CA SER A 140 -12.11 8.14 0.04
C SER A 140 -12.93 6.85 0.02
N PHE A 141 -12.29 5.69 -0.06
CA PHE A 141 -12.95 4.39 -0.07
C PHE A 141 -13.50 3.97 1.32
N LYS A 142 -12.99 4.57 2.40
CA LYS A 142 -13.35 4.19 3.79
C LYS A 142 -13.17 2.69 4.03
N LEU A 143 -11.96 2.21 3.79
CA LEU A 143 -11.60 0.79 3.82
C LEU A 143 -11.65 0.22 5.23
N ASN A 144 -12.02 -1.07 5.34
CA ASN A 144 -11.81 -1.88 6.53
C ASN A 144 -10.41 -2.51 6.54
N VAL A 145 -9.96 -2.94 5.36
CA VAL A 145 -8.66 -3.61 5.19
C VAL A 145 -7.89 -2.99 4.02
N LEU A 146 -6.64 -2.64 4.25
CA LEU A 146 -5.68 -2.25 3.21
C LEU A 146 -4.58 -3.30 3.12
N PHE A 147 -4.45 -3.93 1.96
CA PHE A 147 -3.53 -5.01 1.70
C PHE A 147 -2.40 -4.54 0.79
N PHE A 148 -1.19 -4.43 1.32
CA PHE A 148 0.01 -4.10 0.58
C PHE A 148 0.62 -5.36 -0.02
N CYS A 149 0.64 -5.45 -1.35
CA CYS A 149 1.04 -6.68 -2.04
C CYS A 149 2.56 -6.88 -2.09
N GLU A 150 3.35 -5.81 -2.08
CA GLU A 150 4.81 -5.89 -2.27
C GLU A 150 5.57 -4.75 -1.57
N ILE A 151 5.36 -4.57 -0.27
CA ILE A 151 6.19 -3.62 0.50
C ILE A 151 7.68 -4.01 0.40
N GLY A 152 8.53 -3.02 0.15
CA GLY A 152 9.95 -3.20 -0.07
C GLY A 152 10.38 -3.13 -1.54
N MET A 153 9.47 -3.40 -2.49
CA MET A 153 9.75 -3.29 -3.92
C MET A 153 9.37 -1.91 -4.51
N CYS A 154 8.54 -1.14 -3.82
CA CYS A 154 8.07 0.17 -4.27
C CYS A 154 8.18 1.19 -3.13
N GLN A 155 9.06 2.20 -3.29
CA GLN A 155 9.26 3.24 -2.28
C GLN A 155 8.00 4.03 -1.95
N THR A 156 7.20 4.36 -2.97
CA THR A 156 5.95 5.10 -2.76
C THR A 156 5.00 4.29 -1.89
N GLN A 157 4.86 3.00 -2.15
CA GLN A 157 4.01 2.11 -1.37
C GLN A 157 4.51 1.96 0.07
N TYR A 158 5.83 1.86 0.26
CA TYR A 158 6.44 1.80 1.58
C TYR A 158 6.15 3.08 2.39
N LYS A 159 6.28 4.26 1.77
CA LYS A 159 5.93 5.54 2.41
C LYS A 159 4.45 5.62 2.78
N ILE A 160 3.55 5.15 1.91
CA ILE A 160 2.10 5.11 2.17
C ILE A 160 1.76 4.20 3.36
N ALA A 161 2.49 3.11 3.54
CA ALA A 161 2.22 2.15 4.60
C ALA A 161 2.42 2.70 6.03
N PHE A 162 3.18 3.80 6.19
CA PHE A 162 3.28 4.52 7.47
C PHE A 162 2.01 5.30 7.83
N HIS A 163 1.14 5.58 6.85
CA HIS A 163 -0.14 6.22 7.11
C HIS A 163 -1.16 5.16 7.52
N ARG A 164 -1.85 5.39 8.63
CA ARG A 164 -2.93 4.50 9.06
C ARG A 164 -4.21 4.84 8.30
N ILE A 165 -4.33 4.29 7.09
CA ILE A 165 -5.44 4.58 6.16
C ILE A 165 -6.65 3.68 6.45
N ALA A 166 -6.41 2.45 6.89
CA ALA A 166 -7.44 1.50 7.26
C ALA A 166 -7.22 0.95 8.66
N PRO A 167 -8.26 0.48 9.37
CA PRO A 167 -8.13 -0.16 10.68
C PRO A 167 -7.17 -1.35 10.66
N ILE A 168 -7.28 -2.14 9.59
CA ILE A 168 -6.40 -3.30 9.37
C ILE A 168 -5.53 -3.01 8.16
N GLN A 169 -4.22 -3.05 8.37
CA GLN A 169 -3.24 -3.00 7.29
C GLN A 169 -2.43 -4.28 7.28
N ILE A 170 -2.45 -4.96 6.14
CA ILE A 170 -1.77 -6.24 5.92
C ILE A 170 -0.59 -6.01 5.01
N ASN A 171 0.57 -6.45 5.42
CA ASN A 171 1.76 -6.50 4.61
C ASN A 171 2.05 -7.95 4.22
N THR A 172 2.37 -8.17 2.96
CA THR A 172 2.83 -9.46 2.46
C THR A 172 4.24 -9.37 1.88
N PHE A 173 4.82 -10.51 1.61
CA PHE A 173 6.19 -10.59 1.11
C PHE A 173 6.31 -9.99 -0.30
N GLY A 174 6.77 -8.77 -0.39
CA GLY A 174 7.37 -8.22 -1.61
C GLY A 174 8.84 -8.61 -1.66
N HIS A 175 9.43 -8.61 -0.48
CA HIS A 175 10.79 -9.03 -0.20
C HIS A 175 10.83 -10.05 0.96
N SER A 176 11.93 -10.79 1.08
CA SER A 176 12.15 -11.76 2.15
C SER A 176 12.41 -11.13 3.51
N ASP A 177 12.70 -9.84 3.57
CA ASP A 177 12.99 -9.11 4.82
C ASP A 177 11.75 -8.49 5.46
N THR A 178 11.87 -8.20 6.74
CA THR A 178 10.82 -7.48 7.46
C THR A 178 10.69 -6.04 6.95
N SER A 179 9.47 -5.57 6.78
CA SER A 179 9.19 -4.16 6.49
C SER A 179 9.44 -3.25 7.70
N GLY A 180 9.49 -3.80 8.91
CA GLY A 180 9.59 -3.05 10.15
C GLY A 180 8.32 -2.28 10.54
N LEU A 181 7.20 -2.52 9.84
CA LEU A 181 5.90 -1.89 10.07
C LEU A 181 5.05 -2.71 11.04
#